data_6de9bcdc7e35b4464fc3d4cb4b35fd2b
#
_entry.id   6de9bcdc7e35b4464fc3d4cb4b35fd2b
#
_cell.length_a   1.000
_cell.length_b   1.000
_cell.length_c   1.000
_cell.angle_alpha   90.00
_cell.angle_beta   90.00
_cell.angle_gamma   90.00
#
_symmetry.space_group_name_H-M   'P 1'
#
loop_
_entity.id
_entity.type
_entity.pdbx_description
1 polymer ?
#
loop_
_entity_poly.entity_id
_entity_poly.type
_entity_poly.pdbx_seq_one_letter_code
_entity_poly.pdbx_strand_id
1 'polypeptide(L)'
;MGVHNYYSIATHVNIDFHKIAFDVKKSLYNRLKHRLQKKGQITNRYIKEKYGTSREVRYLNGNAIVTIAYVQHRVTMDKKSRINKYTTEGRLEIHKNLAGVNMAVLYYLMNNPCGKQSVEYNDNRIALYVAQKGKCAVSGVELEAKQVDCHHKKPLVLGGNDSYQNLIIVSAVVHILIHSSNERTIRKYLKVLNLDKKQLAKLNKLRVMAEMQELVF
;
A
#
# COMPACT_ATOMS: atom_id res chain seq x y z
N MET A 1 -13.72 -15.31 10.72
CA MET A 1 -13.65 -13.86 10.32
C MET A 1 -13.38 -13.68 8.83
N GLY A 2 -12.51 -14.46 8.18
CA GLY A 2 -12.23 -14.34 6.74
C GLY A 2 -13.48 -14.40 5.86
N VAL A 3 -14.34 -15.37 6.07
CA VAL A 3 -15.63 -15.52 5.36
C VAL A 3 -16.52 -14.28 5.51
N HIS A 4 -16.64 -13.73 6.73
CA HIS A 4 -17.45 -12.53 6.98
C HIS A 4 -16.91 -11.30 6.27
N ASN A 5 -15.60 -11.15 6.21
CA ASN A 5 -14.98 -10.02 5.51
C ASN A 5 -15.12 -10.15 3.99
N TYR A 6 -14.93 -11.35 3.46
CA TYR A 6 -15.05 -11.63 2.02
C TYR A 6 -16.46 -11.38 1.49
N TYR A 7 -17.48 -11.90 2.19
CA TYR A 7 -18.87 -11.80 1.76
C TYR A 7 -19.62 -10.58 2.32
N SER A 8 -18.94 -9.67 3.01
CA SER A 8 -19.59 -8.50 3.63
C SER A 8 -20.31 -7.57 2.64
N ILE A 9 -19.94 -7.59 1.38
CA ILE A 9 -20.53 -6.76 0.31
C ILE A 9 -21.62 -7.49 -0.50
N ALA A 10 -21.74 -8.80 -0.32
CA ALA A 10 -22.76 -9.59 -1.00
C ALA A 10 -24.11 -9.51 -0.27
N THR A 11 -25.21 -9.50 -1.03
CA THR A 11 -26.56 -9.48 -0.48
C THR A 11 -27.01 -10.89 -0.10
N HIS A 12 -27.88 -10.99 0.91
CA HIS A 12 -28.53 -12.24 1.33
C HIS A 12 -27.62 -13.40 1.78
N VAL A 13 -26.34 -13.12 2.07
CA VAL A 13 -25.34 -14.13 2.49
C VAL A 13 -25.80 -14.94 3.71
N ASN A 14 -26.54 -14.31 4.61
CA ASN A 14 -27.08 -15.00 5.79
C ASN A 14 -28.06 -16.12 5.41
N ILE A 15 -28.79 -15.98 4.32
CA ILE A 15 -29.72 -17.02 3.80
C ILE A 15 -28.88 -18.16 3.21
N ASP A 16 -27.92 -17.87 2.38
CA ASP A 16 -27.04 -18.86 1.73
C ASP A 16 -26.26 -19.69 2.75
N PHE A 17 -25.78 -19.01 3.81
CA PHE A 17 -25.00 -19.69 4.86
C PHE A 17 -25.85 -20.34 5.96
N HIS A 18 -27.17 -20.22 5.92
CA HIS A 18 -28.03 -20.76 6.97
C HIS A 18 -27.86 -22.28 7.17
N LYS A 19 -27.86 -23.04 6.08
CA LYS A 19 -27.65 -24.50 6.12
C LYS A 19 -26.27 -24.86 6.67
N ILE A 20 -25.21 -24.20 6.17
CA ILE A 20 -23.87 -24.44 6.63
C ILE A 20 -23.74 -24.08 8.11
N ALA A 21 -24.33 -22.96 8.54
CA ALA A 21 -24.32 -22.54 9.93
C ALA A 21 -25.02 -23.54 10.84
N PHE A 22 -26.14 -24.13 10.38
CA PHE A 22 -26.85 -25.16 11.13
C PHE A 22 -25.96 -26.39 11.33
N ASP A 23 -25.34 -26.90 10.28
CA ASP A 23 -24.47 -28.08 10.35
C ASP A 23 -23.21 -27.82 11.24
N VAL A 24 -22.58 -26.66 11.09
CA VAL A 24 -21.47 -26.26 11.95
C VAL A 24 -21.89 -26.14 13.41
N LYS A 25 -23.04 -25.50 13.69
CA LYS A 25 -23.56 -25.34 15.05
C LYS A 25 -23.86 -26.70 15.69
N LYS A 26 -24.47 -27.61 14.93
CA LYS A 26 -24.77 -29.00 15.39
C LYS A 26 -23.49 -29.76 15.66
N SER A 27 -22.50 -29.69 14.78
CA SER A 27 -21.20 -30.32 14.95
C SER A 27 -20.48 -29.81 16.18
N LEU A 28 -20.41 -28.48 16.36
CA LEU A 28 -19.80 -27.84 17.52
C LEU A 28 -20.49 -28.26 18.82
N TYR A 29 -21.83 -28.25 18.83
CA TYR A 29 -22.60 -28.68 20.00
C TYR A 29 -22.31 -30.15 20.37
N ASN A 30 -22.36 -31.06 19.39
CA ASN A 30 -22.12 -32.49 19.65
C ASN A 30 -20.70 -32.78 20.15
N ARG A 31 -19.71 -32.09 19.62
CA ARG A 31 -18.30 -32.32 19.99
C ARG A 31 -17.86 -31.59 21.25
N LEU A 32 -18.42 -30.41 21.51
CA LEU A 32 -17.94 -29.48 22.52
C LEU A 32 -19.00 -29.04 23.54
N LYS A 33 -20.18 -29.72 23.59
CA LYS A 33 -21.34 -29.31 24.41
C LYS A 33 -21.00 -28.97 25.87
N HIS A 34 -20.10 -29.71 26.49
CA HIS A 34 -19.69 -29.48 27.88
C HIS A 34 -18.66 -28.33 28.06
N ARG A 35 -18.09 -27.84 26.97
CA ARG A 35 -17.08 -26.80 26.98
C ARG A 35 -17.58 -25.49 26.38
N LEU A 36 -18.70 -25.53 25.66
CA LEU A 36 -19.30 -24.34 25.05
C LEU A 36 -20.11 -23.56 26.06
N GLN A 37 -19.72 -22.31 26.28
CA GLN A 37 -20.38 -21.39 27.18
C GLN A 37 -21.26 -20.39 26.41
N LYS A 38 -22.42 -20.04 26.97
CA LYS A 38 -23.32 -19.03 26.42
C LYS A 38 -22.92 -17.61 26.82
N LYS A 39 -22.19 -17.48 27.94
CA LYS A 39 -21.74 -16.20 28.48
C LYS A 39 -20.21 -16.17 28.49
N GLY A 40 -19.62 -15.02 28.22
CA GLY A 40 -18.17 -14.80 28.24
C GLY A 40 -17.84 -13.36 27.88
N GLN A 41 -16.56 -13.02 27.93
CA GLN A 41 -16.07 -11.69 27.53
C GLN A 41 -15.43 -11.75 26.15
N ILE A 42 -15.69 -10.75 25.33
CA ILE A 42 -15.03 -10.58 24.04
C ILE A 42 -13.86 -9.62 24.26
N THR A 43 -12.66 -10.15 24.27
CA THR A 43 -11.43 -9.37 24.45
C THR A 43 -11.02 -8.60 23.21
N ASN A 44 -11.30 -9.15 22.03
CA ASN A 44 -10.97 -8.51 20.77
C ASN A 44 -11.96 -7.37 20.45
N ARG A 45 -11.45 -6.15 20.40
CA ARG A 45 -12.23 -4.92 20.14
C ARG A 45 -13.06 -5.01 18.87
N TYR A 46 -12.49 -5.47 17.77
CA TYR A 46 -13.17 -5.62 16.48
C TYR A 46 -14.33 -6.61 16.53
N ILE A 47 -14.14 -7.76 17.22
CA ILE A 47 -15.20 -8.75 17.40
C ILE A 47 -16.29 -8.19 18.32
N LYS A 48 -15.93 -7.45 19.36
CA LYS A 48 -16.87 -6.80 20.28
C LYS A 48 -17.75 -5.77 19.58
N GLU A 49 -17.15 -4.90 18.78
CA GLU A 49 -17.88 -3.86 18.03
C GLU A 49 -18.84 -4.48 17.01
N LYS A 50 -18.42 -5.54 16.30
CA LYS A 50 -19.26 -6.15 15.26
C LYS A 50 -20.27 -7.18 15.75
N TYR A 51 -19.94 -7.95 16.75
CA TYR A 51 -20.72 -9.13 17.13
C TYR A 51 -21.12 -9.15 18.61
N GLY A 52 -20.73 -8.15 19.39
CA GLY A 52 -20.96 -8.10 20.84
C GLY A 52 -22.43 -8.17 21.25
N THR A 53 -23.36 -7.71 20.41
CA THR A 53 -24.80 -7.75 20.63
C THR A 53 -25.46 -9.05 20.17
N SER A 54 -24.73 -9.93 19.47
CA SER A 54 -25.27 -11.18 18.91
C SER A 54 -25.51 -12.23 19.98
N ARG A 55 -26.74 -12.73 20.09
CA ARG A 55 -27.12 -13.85 20.97
C ARG A 55 -26.56 -15.21 20.53
N GLU A 56 -26.04 -15.31 19.32
CA GLU A 56 -25.50 -16.54 18.73
C GLU A 56 -24.01 -16.74 19.02
N VAL A 57 -23.32 -15.76 19.59
CA VAL A 57 -21.94 -15.92 20.02
C VAL A 57 -21.84 -16.98 21.13
N ARG A 58 -20.89 -17.87 20.99
CA ARG A 58 -20.52 -18.87 22.00
C ARG A 58 -19.07 -18.67 22.40
N TYR A 59 -18.71 -19.25 23.52
CA TYR A 59 -17.35 -19.11 24.05
C TYR A 59 -16.75 -20.48 24.30
N LEU A 60 -15.49 -20.65 23.91
CA LEU A 60 -14.70 -21.85 24.17
C LEU A 60 -13.35 -21.44 24.73
N ASN A 61 -13.06 -21.86 25.95
CA ASN A 61 -11.81 -21.51 26.65
C ASN A 61 -11.54 -19.99 26.64
N GLY A 62 -12.55 -19.17 26.89
CA GLY A 62 -12.45 -17.70 26.87
C GLY A 62 -12.47 -17.03 25.49
N ASN A 63 -12.39 -17.80 24.41
CA ASN A 63 -12.42 -17.26 23.06
C ASN A 63 -13.84 -17.22 22.48
N ALA A 64 -14.22 -16.07 21.89
CA ALA A 64 -15.50 -15.91 21.24
C ALA A 64 -15.55 -16.63 19.89
N ILE A 65 -16.57 -17.47 19.70
CA ILE A 65 -16.88 -18.14 18.44
C ILE A 65 -18.10 -17.46 17.84
N VAL A 66 -17.92 -16.86 16.66
CA VAL A 66 -18.98 -16.18 15.91
C VAL A 66 -19.56 -17.13 14.89
N THR A 67 -20.90 -17.15 14.78
CA THR A 67 -21.58 -18.02 13.80
C THR A 67 -21.28 -17.58 12.37
N ILE A 68 -21.10 -18.55 11.46
CA ILE A 68 -20.74 -18.31 10.06
C ILE A 68 -21.84 -17.55 9.29
N ALA A 69 -23.11 -17.76 9.64
CA ALA A 69 -24.22 -17.09 8.97
C ALA A 69 -24.39 -15.61 9.35
N TYR A 70 -23.77 -15.14 10.44
CA TYR A 70 -23.95 -13.78 10.90
C TYR A 70 -23.00 -12.81 10.19
N VAL A 71 -23.09 -12.75 8.86
CA VAL A 71 -22.33 -11.81 8.04
C VAL A 71 -23.03 -10.45 8.09
N GLN A 72 -22.33 -9.42 8.56
CA GLN A 72 -22.84 -8.05 8.54
C GLN A 72 -22.61 -7.44 7.16
N HIS A 73 -23.70 -7.13 6.48
CA HIS A 73 -23.66 -6.46 5.18
C HIS A 73 -23.03 -5.07 5.30
N ARG A 74 -22.08 -4.78 4.43
CA ARG A 74 -21.54 -3.45 4.22
C ARG A 74 -22.07 -2.93 2.89
N VAL A 75 -22.69 -1.76 2.93
CA VAL A 75 -23.05 -1.07 1.70
C VAL A 75 -21.79 -0.90 0.86
N THR A 76 -21.84 -1.37 -0.38
CA THR A 76 -20.77 -1.13 -1.34
C THR A 76 -20.58 0.38 -1.45
N MET A 77 -19.35 0.84 -1.42
CA MET A 77 -19.09 2.24 -1.73
C MET A 77 -19.60 2.49 -3.14
N ASP A 78 -20.74 3.18 -3.26
CA ASP A 78 -21.23 3.70 -4.53
C ASP A 78 -20.22 4.72 -5.06
N LYS A 79 -19.26 4.21 -5.79
CA LYS A 79 -18.44 5.09 -6.64
C LYS A 79 -19.38 5.60 -7.70
N LYS A 80 -19.69 6.90 -7.65
CA LYS A 80 -20.42 7.57 -8.72
C LYS A 80 -19.80 7.11 -10.04
N SER A 81 -20.60 6.75 -11.03
CA SER A 81 -20.12 6.20 -12.32
C SER A 81 -19.06 7.08 -12.98
N ARG A 82 -19.10 8.40 -12.71
CA ARG A 82 -18.08 9.37 -13.13
C ARG A 82 -16.72 9.17 -12.45
N ILE A 83 -16.64 8.49 -11.28
CA ILE A 83 -15.40 8.25 -10.57
C ILE A 83 -14.79 6.93 -11.08
N ASN A 84 -14.04 7.02 -12.17
CA ASN A 84 -13.41 5.86 -12.79
C ASN A 84 -12.02 6.24 -13.33
N LYS A 85 -11.17 5.23 -13.56
CA LYS A 85 -9.79 5.44 -14.06
C LYS A 85 -9.70 5.67 -15.57
N TYR A 86 -10.80 5.54 -16.30
CA TYR A 86 -10.80 5.55 -17.77
C TYR A 86 -11.06 6.93 -18.36
N THR A 87 -11.65 7.86 -17.60
CA THR A 87 -11.89 9.25 -18.03
C THR A 87 -10.97 10.23 -17.27
N THR A 88 -10.68 11.38 -17.88
CA THR A 88 -9.86 12.41 -17.24
C THR A 88 -10.52 12.95 -15.97
N GLU A 89 -11.83 13.20 -16.03
CA GLU A 89 -12.66 13.69 -14.92
C GLU A 89 -12.72 12.65 -13.80
N GLY A 90 -12.84 11.36 -14.16
CA GLY A 90 -12.87 10.26 -13.17
C GLY A 90 -11.55 10.13 -12.43
N ARG A 91 -10.42 10.26 -13.12
CA ARG A 91 -9.09 10.28 -12.49
C ARG A 91 -8.90 11.49 -11.57
N LEU A 92 -9.36 12.69 -12.00
CA LEU A 92 -9.35 13.88 -11.14
C LEU A 92 -10.12 13.65 -9.84
N GLU A 93 -11.28 13.05 -9.91
CA GLU A 93 -12.15 12.81 -8.75
C GLU A 93 -11.57 11.73 -7.81
N ILE A 94 -10.93 10.68 -8.37
CA ILE A 94 -10.22 9.66 -7.57
C ILE A 94 -9.11 10.30 -6.73
N HIS A 95 -8.39 11.26 -7.30
CA HIS A 95 -7.20 11.86 -6.68
C HIS A 95 -7.47 13.18 -5.95
N LYS A 96 -8.72 13.66 -5.95
CA LYS A 96 -9.13 14.96 -5.37
C LYS A 96 -8.69 15.15 -3.91
N ASN A 97 -8.59 14.08 -3.15
CA ASN A 97 -8.26 14.11 -1.72
C ASN A 97 -6.83 13.69 -1.40
N LEU A 98 -5.94 13.61 -2.39
CA LEU A 98 -4.52 13.34 -2.16
C LEU A 98 -3.83 14.61 -1.64
N ALA A 99 -4.02 14.90 -0.36
CA ALA A 99 -3.37 16.03 0.29
C ALA A 99 -1.83 15.90 0.19
N GLY A 100 -1.17 16.96 -0.25
CA GLY A 100 0.29 17.04 -0.31
C GLY A 100 0.95 16.41 -1.53
N VAL A 101 0.19 16.09 -2.59
CA VAL A 101 0.73 15.63 -3.88
C VAL A 101 0.40 16.66 -4.96
N ASN A 102 1.40 17.05 -5.75
CA ASN A 102 1.17 17.91 -6.91
C ASN A 102 0.44 17.14 -8.02
N MET A 103 -0.84 17.46 -8.20
CA MET A 103 -1.71 16.76 -9.15
C MET A 103 -1.29 16.93 -10.61
N ALA A 104 -0.72 18.09 -10.98
CA ALA A 104 -0.23 18.32 -12.36
C ALA A 104 0.93 17.36 -12.69
N VAL A 105 1.85 17.15 -11.75
CA VAL A 105 2.95 16.19 -11.90
C VAL A 105 2.41 14.76 -11.95
N LEU A 106 1.47 14.41 -11.08
CA LEU A 106 0.85 13.07 -11.09
C LEU A 106 0.19 12.76 -12.44
N TYR A 107 -0.58 13.71 -13.00
CA TYR A 107 -1.18 13.56 -14.34
C TYR A 107 -0.14 13.47 -15.45
N TYR A 108 0.93 14.26 -15.33
CA TYR A 108 2.03 14.14 -16.29
C TYR A 108 2.61 12.72 -16.28
N LEU A 109 2.91 12.16 -15.12
CA LEU A 109 3.44 10.80 -14.99
C LEU A 109 2.48 9.74 -15.55
N MET A 110 1.17 9.88 -15.30
CA MET A 110 0.14 8.96 -15.79
C MET A 110 0.00 8.99 -17.31
N ASN A 111 0.13 10.18 -17.92
CA ASN A 111 -0.03 10.36 -19.35
C ASN A 111 1.28 10.15 -20.15
N ASN A 112 2.41 10.07 -19.45
CA ASN A 112 3.72 9.87 -20.07
C ASN A 112 4.41 8.63 -19.45
N PRO A 113 3.95 7.42 -19.79
CA PRO A 113 4.62 6.20 -19.37
C PRO A 113 6.01 6.10 -20.01
N CYS A 114 6.95 5.48 -19.29
CA CYS A 114 8.26 5.17 -19.82
C CYS A 114 8.16 3.99 -20.79
N GLY A 115 8.12 4.25 -22.10
CA GLY A 115 7.82 3.24 -23.13
C GLY A 115 8.84 2.08 -23.25
N LYS A 116 10.02 2.22 -22.66
CA LYS A 116 11.05 1.16 -22.60
C LYS A 116 10.97 0.29 -21.35
N GLN A 117 10.09 0.61 -20.43
CA GLN A 117 9.95 -0.05 -19.12
C GLN A 117 8.68 -0.90 -19.06
N SER A 118 8.66 -1.86 -18.14
CA SER A 118 7.51 -2.72 -17.92
C SER A 118 6.26 -1.96 -17.45
N VAL A 119 5.10 -2.59 -17.55
CA VAL A 119 3.85 -2.06 -16.98
C VAL A 119 3.98 -1.93 -15.47
N GLU A 120 4.58 -2.93 -14.81
CA GLU A 120 4.82 -2.94 -13.37
C GLU A 120 5.67 -1.75 -12.92
N TYR A 121 6.75 -1.43 -13.66
CA TYR A 121 7.57 -0.25 -13.39
C TYR A 121 6.75 1.04 -13.47
N ASN A 122 5.93 1.21 -14.51
CA ASN A 122 5.14 2.42 -14.70
C ASN A 122 4.06 2.58 -13.62
N ASP A 123 3.40 1.51 -13.21
CA ASP A 123 2.41 1.52 -12.14
C ASP A 123 3.08 1.84 -10.78
N ASN A 124 4.21 1.20 -10.49
CA ASN A 124 4.97 1.43 -9.28
C ASN A 124 5.58 2.83 -9.22
N ARG A 125 5.99 3.42 -10.34
CA ARG A 125 6.45 4.81 -10.42
C ARG A 125 5.40 5.79 -9.92
N ILE A 126 4.15 5.61 -10.35
CA ILE A 126 3.01 6.45 -9.93
C ILE A 126 2.71 6.23 -8.45
N ALA A 127 2.64 4.97 -8.02
CA ALA A 127 2.36 4.63 -6.63
C ALA A 127 3.43 5.18 -5.66
N LEU A 128 4.71 5.09 -6.03
CA LEU A 128 5.82 5.63 -5.24
C LEU A 128 5.82 7.16 -5.18
N TYR A 129 5.51 7.83 -6.30
CA TYR A 129 5.39 9.29 -6.31
C TYR A 129 4.34 9.77 -5.30
N VAL A 130 3.18 9.09 -5.27
CA VAL A 130 2.11 9.38 -4.30
C VAL A 130 2.54 9.05 -2.87
N ALA A 131 3.14 7.88 -2.64
CA ALA A 131 3.59 7.44 -1.32
C ALA A 131 4.67 8.37 -0.73
N GLN A 132 5.54 8.92 -1.58
CA GLN A 132 6.57 9.88 -1.20
C GLN A 132 6.06 11.35 -1.17
N LYS A 133 4.73 11.56 -1.37
CA LYS A 133 4.08 12.88 -1.38
C LYS A 133 4.73 13.85 -2.38
N GLY A 134 5.11 13.35 -3.54
CA GLY A 134 5.74 14.15 -4.59
C GLY A 134 7.16 14.64 -4.29
N LYS A 135 7.84 14.05 -3.30
CA LYS A 135 9.17 14.48 -2.84
C LYS A 135 10.26 13.48 -3.18
N CYS A 136 11.46 13.99 -3.42
CA CYS A 136 12.66 13.16 -3.57
C CYS A 136 12.95 12.42 -2.26
N ALA A 137 13.16 11.11 -2.32
CA ALA A 137 13.41 10.26 -1.13
C ALA A 137 14.69 10.63 -0.37
N VAL A 138 15.67 11.18 -1.07
CA VAL A 138 16.97 11.57 -0.49
C VAL A 138 16.94 13.01 0.01
N SER A 139 16.70 13.97 -0.87
CA SER A 139 16.79 15.41 -0.53
C SER A 139 15.51 15.95 0.14
N GLY A 140 14.38 15.27 0.00
CA GLY A 140 13.08 15.74 0.53
C GLY A 140 12.48 16.91 -0.25
N VAL A 141 13.11 17.39 -1.31
CA VAL A 141 12.61 18.49 -2.16
C VAL A 141 11.43 18.02 -3.00
N GLU A 142 10.46 18.90 -3.20
CA GLU A 142 9.34 18.65 -4.13
C GLU A 142 9.85 18.51 -5.56
N LEU A 143 9.26 17.57 -6.30
CA LEU A 143 9.69 17.22 -7.64
C LEU A 143 8.71 17.76 -8.69
N GLU A 144 9.24 18.50 -9.65
CA GLU A 144 8.52 18.87 -10.86
C GLU A 144 8.48 17.71 -11.86
N ALA A 145 7.53 17.75 -12.81
CA ALA A 145 7.25 16.66 -13.73
C ALA A 145 8.48 16.10 -14.47
N LYS A 146 9.37 16.98 -14.93
CA LYS A 146 10.61 16.60 -15.65
C LYS A 146 11.77 16.20 -14.74
N GLN A 147 11.63 16.36 -13.43
CA GLN A 147 12.66 16.06 -12.44
C GLN A 147 12.45 14.72 -11.74
N VAL A 148 11.31 14.06 -12.02
CA VAL A 148 10.95 12.79 -11.40
C VAL A 148 11.68 11.66 -12.10
N ASP A 149 12.61 11.04 -11.39
CA ASP A 149 13.27 9.80 -11.79
C ASP A 149 12.87 8.66 -10.87
N CYS A 150 12.47 7.53 -11.46
CA CYS A 150 12.22 6.30 -10.73
C CYS A 150 13.44 5.39 -10.86
N HIS A 151 14.19 5.28 -9.76
CA HIS A 151 15.45 4.59 -9.69
C HIS A 151 15.30 3.17 -9.13
N HIS A 152 16.00 2.19 -9.74
CA HIS A 152 16.15 0.84 -9.20
C HIS A 152 17.22 0.85 -8.10
N LYS A 153 16.84 0.60 -6.85
CA LYS A 153 17.79 0.52 -5.72
C LYS A 153 18.88 -0.51 -6.01
N LYS A 154 18.49 -1.71 -6.45
CA LYS A 154 19.37 -2.70 -7.04
C LYS A 154 19.16 -2.67 -8.55
N PRO A 155 20.17 -2.31 -9.35
CA PRO A 155 20.08 -2.25 -10.82
C PRO A 155 19.63 -3.56 -11.45
N LEU A 156 18.92 -3.49 -12.58
CA LEU A 156 18.47 -4.68 -13.32
C LEU A 156 19.64 -5.59 -13.73
N VAL A 157 20.77 -5.00 -14.13
CA VAL A 157 21.98 -5.72 -14.50
C VAL A 157 22.60 -6.50 -13.34
N LEU A 158 22.30 -6.13 -12.12
CA LEU A 158 22.71 -6.81 -10.88
C LEU A 158 21.64 -7.78 -10.35
N GLY A 159 20.63 -8.09 -11.15
CA GLY A 159 19.51 -8.96 -10.77
C GLY A 159 18.42 -8.26 -9.94
N GLY A 160 18.31 -6.92 -10.08
CA GLY A 160 17.15 -6.18 -9.59
C GLY A 160 15.89 -6.48 -10.41
N ASN A 161 14.75 -5.97 -9.98
CA ASN A 161 13.46 -6.10 -10.65
C ASN A 161 12.64 -4.83 -10.54
N ASP A 162 11.49 -4.78 -11.20
CA ASP A 162 10.58 -3.63 -11.22
C ASP A 162 9.62 -3.58 -10.02
N SER A 163 9.80 -4.44 -9.01
CA SER A 163 8.94 -4.48 -7.84
C SER A 163 8.95 -3.15 -7.07
N TYR A 164 7.82 -2.82 -6.45
CA TYR A 164 7.64 -1.62 -5.63
C TYR A 164 8.75 -1.45 -4.58
N GLN A 165 9.22 -2.54 -3.99
CA GLN A 165 10.27 -2.51 -2.96
C GLN A 165 11.64 -2.17 -3.51
N ASN A 166 11.93 -2.52 -4.77
CA ASN A 166 13.21 -2.23 -5.42
C ASN A 166 13.25 -0.86 -6.07
N LEU A 167 12.12 -0.19 -6.23
CA LEU A 167 12.04 1.13 -6.84
C LEU A 167 12.00 2.26 -5.80
N ILE A 168 12.38 3.46 -6.20
CA ILE A 168 12.35 4.68 -5.38
C ILE A 168 12.31 5.92 -6.26
N ILE A 169 11.53 6.94 -5.88
CA ILE A 169 11.50 8.22 -6.58
C ILE A 169 12.57 9.15 -6.04
N VAL A 170 13.40 9.65 -6.94
CA VAL A 170 14.47 10.61 -6.67
C VAL A 170 14.44 11.75 -7.68
N SER A 171 15.14 12.84 -7.39
CA SER A 171 15.38 13.88 -8.41
C SER A 171 16.44 13.42 -9.42
N ALA A 172 16.37 13.93 -10.66
CA ALA A 172 17.36 13.64 -11.69
C ALA A 172 18.80 13.94 -11.21
N VAL A 173 18.98 14.99 -10.41
CA VAL A 173 20.29 15.33 -9.83
C VAL A 173 20.76 14.26 -8.83
N VAL A 174 19.88 13.77 -7.97
CA VAL A 174 20.21 12.68 -7.04
C VAL A 174 20.47 11.38 -7.81
N HIS A 175 19.74 11.09 -8.88
CA HIS A 175 19.96 9.93 -9.74
C HIS A 175 21.36 9.96 -10.38
N ILE A 176 21.78 11.13 -10.88
CA ILE A 176 23.17 11.33 -11.38
C ILE A 176 24.19 11.04 -10.27
N LEU A 177 23.96 11.54 -9.05
CA LEU A 177 24.88 11.31 -7.93
C LEU A 177 24.95 9.84 -7.49
N ILE A 178 23.87 9.07 -7.63
CA ILE A 178 23.89 7.65 -7.31
C ILE A 178 24.86 6.90 -8.23
N HIS A 179 24.91 7.23 -9.52
CA HIS A 179 25.68 6.50 -10.51
C HIS A 179 27.02 7.17 -10.90
N SER A 180 27.27 8.39 -10.47
CA SER A 180 28.48 9.09 -10.86
C SER A 180 29.72 8.58 -10.12
N SER A 181 30.81 8.32 -10.88
CA SER A 181 32.17 8.13 -10.38
C SER A 181 33.07 9.37 -10.59
N ASN A 182 32.58 10.34 -11.39
CA ASN A 182 33.37 11.55 -11.70
C ASN A 182 33.32 12.55 -10.55
N GLU A 183 34.49 12.82 -9.97
CA GLU A 183 34.64 13.69 -8.79
C GLU A 183 34.15 15.13 -9.01
N ARG A 184 34.37 15.70 -10.20
CA ARG A 184 33.89 17.04 -10.56
C ARG A 184 32.34 17.09 -10.55
N THR A 185 31.70 16.07 -11.12
CA THR A 185 30.24 15.94 -11.16
C THR A 185 29.69 15.79 -9.75
N ILE A 186 30.30 14.94 -8.93
CA ILE A 186 29.89 14.69 -7.55
C ILE A 186 30.00 16.02 -6.74
N ARG A 187 31.13 16.69 -6.75
CA ARG A 187 31.34 17.95 -6.02
C ARG A 187 30.37 19.05 -6.47
N LYS A 188 30.13 19.17 -7.80
CA LYS A 188 29.19 20.14 -8.35
C LYS A 188 27.77 19.91 -7.79
N TYR A 189 27.24 18.70 -7.88
CA TYR A 189 25.85 18.44 -7.51
C TYR A 189 25.65 18.34 -6.00
N LEU A 190 26.65 17.91 -5.23
CA LEU A 190 26.57 17.97 -3.76
C LEU A 190 26.52 19.43 -3.27
N LYS A 191 27.28 20.33 -3.88
CA LYS A 191 27.20 21.75 -3.55
C LYS A 191 25.83 22.35 -3.85
N VAL A 192 25.19 21.92 -4.95
CA VAL A 192 23.85 22.38 -5.33
C VAL A 192 22.77 21.84 -4.38
N LEU A 193 22.87 20.57 -4.00
CA LEU A 193 21.85 19.92 -3.15
C LEU A 193 22.00 20.26 -1.67
N ASN A 194 23.20 20.64 -1.21
CA ASN A 194 23.50 20.95 0.19
C ASN A 194 22.87 19.95 1.18
N LEU A 195 23.17 18.66 0.99
CA LEU A 195 22.56 17.55 1.75
C LEU A 195 23.05 17.56 3.20
N ASP A 196 22.13 17.34 4.13
CA ASP A 196 22.47 17.08 5.53
C ASP A 196 23.05 15.65 5.72
N LYS A 197 23.60 15.38 6.92
CA LYS A 197 24.20 14.07 7.25
C LYS A 197 23.24 12.90 7.03
N LYS A 198 21.94 13.08 7.33
CA LYS A 198 20.94 12.03 7.18
C LYS A 198 20.61 11.78 5.71
N GLN A 199 20.53 12.85 4.93
CA GLN A 199 20.30 12.79 3.48
C GLN A 199 21.50 12.17 2.76
N LEU A 200 22.72 12.53 3.16
CA LEU A 200 23.96 11.92 2.63
C LEU A 200 24.02 10.42 2.94
N ALA A 201 23.66 10.02 4.15
CA ALA A 201 23.60 8.59 4.51
C ALA A 201 22.58 7.82 3.65
N LYS A 202 21.41 8.44 3.32
CA LYS A 202 20.44 7.85 2.40
C LYS A 202 21.00 7.73 0.99
N LEU A 203 21.69 8.75 0.49
CA LEU A 203 22.36 8.72 -0.81
C LEU A 203 23.41 7.59 -0.86
N ASN A 204 24.27 7.50 0.15
CA ASN A 204 25.30 6.47 0.23
C ASN A 204 24.71 5.06 0.26
N LYS A 205 23.62 4.86 1.00
CA LYS A 205 22.91 3.57 0.98
C LYS A 205 22.46 3.17 -0.43
N LEU A 206 21.95 4.11 -1.24
CA LEU A 206 21.55 3.83 -2.62
C LEU A 206 22.79 3.60 -3.52
N ARG A 207 23.89 4.31 -3.30
CA ARG A 207 25.14 4.09 -4.02
C ARG A 207 25.71 2.70 -3.78
N VAL A 208 25.77 2.26 -2.52
CA VAL A 208 26.23 0.91 -2.15
C VAL A 208 25.36 -0.16 -2.81
N MET A 209 24.02 0.03 -2.83
CA MET A 209 23.10 -0.90 -3.50
C MET A 209 23.29 -0.94 -5.03
N ALA A 210 23.83 0.13 -5.62
CA ALA A 210 24.19 0.24 -7.03
C ALA A 210 25.69 -0.11 -7.29
N GLU A 211 26.38 -0.74 -6.32
CA GLU A 211 27.82 -1.08 -6.37
C GLU A 211 28.75 0.12 -6.58
N MET A 212 28.32 1.30 -6.11
CA MET A 212 29.14 2.52 -6.15
C MET A 212 29.76 2.80 -4.78
N GLN A 213 30.92 3.45 -4.77
CA GLN A 213 31.60 3.85 -3.54
C GLN A 213 30.80 4.91 -2.76
N GLU A 214 30.87 4.85 -1.44
CA GLU A 214 30.30 5.87 -0.58
C GLU A 214 31.03 7.21 -0.74
N LEU A 215 30.28 8.30 -0.58
CA LEU A 215 30.83 9.65 -0.58
C LEU A 215 31.15 10.05 0.86
N VAL A 216 32.38 10.43 1.09
CA VAL A 216 32.88 10.92 2.39
C VAL A 216 33.10 12.42 2.29
N PHE A 217 32.55 13.21 3.24
CA PHE A 217 32.74 14.66 3.39
C PHE A 217 32.89 15.04 4.84
#